data_77491459a8fdce30afa4362e14e75540
#
_entry.id   77491459a8fdce30afa4362e14e75540
#
_cell.length_a   1.000
_cell.length_b   1.000
_cell.length_c   1.000
_cell.angle_alpha   90.00
_cell.angle_beta   90.00
_cell.angle_gamma   90.00
#
_symmetry.space_group_name_H-M   'P 1'
#
loop_
_entity.id
_entity.type
_entity.pdbx_description
1 polymer ?
#
loop_
_entity_poly.entity_id
_entity_poly.type
_entity_poly.pdbx_seq_one_letter_code
_entity_poly.pdbx_strand_id
1 'polypeptide(L)'
;MMSNKTLRVLAVDDDMINRKLIKSMLMKSDNVSEIIEAVNGMDALDILKKDTSIDIVLLDIIMPIMGGIDFLKVARADEQMKSIPIIVLTTDETIRAEALNEGANDFLTKPIREKDIVSKISKLIV
;
A
#
# COMPACT_ATOMS: atom_id res chain seq x y z
N MET A 1 7.06 -28.87 -5.09
CA MET A 1 7.50 -27.65 -5.73
C MET A 1 6.85 -26.41 -5.14
N MET A 2 7.66 -25.45 -4.86
CA MET A 2 7.16 -24.19 -4.32
C MET A 2 6.58 -23.35 -5.43
N SER A 3 5.38 -22.87 -5.23
CA SER A 3 4.84 -21.90 -6.13
C SER A 3 5.44 -20.55 -5.74
N ASN A 4 6.11 -19.91 -6.66
CA ASN A 4 6.65 -18.58 -6.47
C ASN A 4 5.56 -17.57 -6.83
N LYS A 5 4.69 -17.31 -5.86
CA LYS A 5 3.69 -16.28 -6.06
C LYS A 5 4.38 -14.94 -6.17
N THR A 6 4.15 -14.26 -7.27
CA THR A 6 4.59 -12.88 -7.44
C THR A 6 3.44 -11.94 -7.14
N LEU A 7 3.77 -10.80 -6.61
CA LEU A 7 2.80 -9.85 -6.08
C LEU A 7 2.62 -8.65 -6.97
N ARG A 8 1.38 -8.23 -7.11
CA ARG A 8 1.04 -6.97 -7.73
C ARG A 8 0.75 -5.97 -6.61
N VAL A 9 1.52 -4.90 -6.57
CA VAL A 9 1.51 -3.92 -5.50
C VAL A 9 0.93 -2.60 -6.00
N LEU A 10 -0.01 -2.01 -5.25
CA LEU A 10 -0.50 -0.68 -5.53
C LEU A 10 0.19 0.31 -4.59
N ALA A 11 0.94 1.25 -5.16
CA ALA A 11 1.62 2.30 -4.41
C ALA A 11 0.83 3.60 -4.55
N VAL A 12 0.30 4.10 -3.43
CA VAL A 12 -0.56 5.28 -3.39
C VAL A 12 0.17 6.41 -2.68
N ASP A 13 0.56 7.42 -3.43
CA ASP A 13 1.29 8.58 -2.93
C ASP A 13 1.19 9.69 -3.97
N ASP A 14 0.93 10.92 -3.56
CA ASP A 14 0.85 12.02 -4.51
C ASP A 14 2.22 12.50 -5.01
N ASP A 15 3.30 12.10 -4.33
CA ASP A 15 4.66 12.47 -4.72
C ASP A 15 5.27 11.42 -5.65
N MET A 16 5.52 11.81 -6.89
CA MET A 16 6.11 10.93 -7.89
C MET A 16 7.48 10.38 -7.46
N ILE A 17 8.26 11.17 -6.74
CA ILE A 17 9.59 10.75 -6.29
C ILE A 17 9.46 9.61 -5.26
N ASN A 18 8.52 9.74 -4.33
CA ASN A 18 8.27 8.67 -3.36
C ASN A 18 7.82 7.39 -4.05
N ARG A 19 6.93 7.50 -5.04
CA ARG A 19 6.49 6.32 -5.80
C ARG A 19 7.65 5.65 -6.53
N LYS A 20 8.54 6.45 -7.13
CA LYS A 20 9.72 5.91 -7.82
C LYS A 20 10.68 5.22 -6.87
N LEU A 21 10.86 5.76 -5.67
CA LEU A 21 11.72 5.12 -4.66
C LEU A 21 11.16 3.77 -4.23
N ILE A 22 9.87 3.71 -3.96
CA ILE A 22 9.21 2.46 -3.59
C ILE A 22 9.33 1.44 -4.73
N LYS A 23 9.06 1.86 -5.94
CA LYS A 23 9.18 1.00 -7.11
C LYS A 23 10.60 0.45 -7.25
N SER A 24 11.61 1.32 -7.09
CA SER A 24 13.00 0.90 -7.17
C SER A 24 13.34 -0.14 -6.11
N MET A 25 12.86 0.05 -4.88
CA MET A 25 13.12 -0.88 -3.79
C MET A 25 12.46 -2.25 -4.04
N LEU A 26 11.20 -2.24 -4.47
CA LEU A 26 10.42 -3.47 -4.57
C LEU A 26 10.71 -4.28 -5.82
N MET A 27 11.09 -3.61 -6.92
CA MET A 27 11.41 -4.31 -8.15
C MET A 27 12.72 -5.09 -8.09
N LYS A 28 13.51 -4.88 -7.05
CA LYS A 28 14.67 -5.72 -6.79
C LYS A 28 14.30 -7.07 -6.18
N SER A 29 13.08 -7.16 -5.65
CA SER A 29 12.60 -8.40 -5.03
C SER A 29 12.01 -9.31 -6.09
N ASP A 30 12.39 -10.59 -6.07
CA ASP A 30 11.83 -11.59 -6.98
C ASP A 30 10.35 -11.86 -6.70
N ASN A 31 9.85 -11.39 -5.55
CA ASN A 31 8.47 -11.64 -5.13
C ASN A 31 7.47 -10.61 -5.68
N VAL A 32 7.95 -9.54 -6.30
CA VAL A 32 7.08 -8.48 -6.83
C VAL A 32 7.13 -8.50 -8.35
N SER A 33 5.98 -8.67 -8.99
CA SER A 33 5.91 -8.74 -10.45
C SER A 33 5.58 -7.39 -11.07
N GLU A 34 4.81 -6.57 -10.38
CA GLU A 34 4.37 -5.30 -10.93
C GLU A 34 4.02 -4.32 -9.82
N ILE A 35 4.29 -3.04 -10.07
CA ILE A 35 3.87 -1.96 -9.18
C ILE A 35 2.99 -1.03 -9.97
N ILE A 36 1.74 -0.90 -9.52
CA ILE A 36 0.77 0.02 -10.07
C ILE A 36 0.79 1.27 -9.19
N GLU A 37 0.66 2.43 -9.77
CA GLU A 37 0.75 3.69 -9.05
C GLU A 37 -0.58 4.42 -9.03
N ALA A 38 -0.91 5.00 -7.88
CA ALA A 38 -2.06 5.88 -7.71
C ALA A 38 -1.59 7.18 -7.05
N VAL A 39 -2.23 8.29 -7.39
CA VAL A 39 -1.80 9.62 -6.95
C VAL A 39 -2.60 10.17 -5.77
N ASN A 40 -3.69 9.52 -5.42
CA ASN A 40 -4.52 9.88 -4.24
C ASN A 40 -5.48 8.71 -3.95
N GLY A 41 -6.28 8.87 -2.89
CA GLY A 41 -7.21 7.82 -2.47
C GLY A 41 -8.29 7.50 -3.49
N MET A 42 -8.81 8.52 -4.19
CA MET A 42 -9.84 8.30 -5.21
C MET A 42 -9.31 7.49 -6.38
N ASP A 43 -8.10 7.84 -6.85
CA ASP A 43 -7.42 7.11 -7.92
C ASP A 43 -7.19 5.66 -7.52
N ALA A 44 -6.77 5.44 -6.28
CA ALA A 44 -6.56 4.09 -5.74
C ALA A 44 -7.87 3.29 -5.73
N LEU A 45 -8.97 3.88 -5.30
CA LEU A 45 -10.27 3.20 -5.31
C LEU A 45 -10.70 2.82 -6.73
N ASP A 46 -10.50 3.72 -7.69
CA ASP A 46 -10.84 3.43 -9.08
C ASP A 46 -10.02 2.26 -9.63
N ILE A 47 -8.74 2.23 -9.32
CA ILE A 47 -7.85 1.15 -9.74
C ILE A 47 -8.31 -0.18 -9.13
N LEU A 48 -8.60 -0.19 -7.83
CA LEU A 48 -9.01 -1.41 -7.13
C LEU A 48 -10.35 -1.94 -7.62
N LYS A 49 -11.26 -1.07 -8.04
CA LYS A 49 -12.54 -1.50 -8.61
C LYS A 49 -12.36 -2.20 -9.94
N LYS A 50 -11.38 -1.78 -10.72
CA LYS A 50 -11.15 -2.32 -12.08
C LYS A 50 -10.18 -3.49 -12.08
N ASP A 51 -9.29 -3.55 -11.10
CA ASP A 51 -8.22 -4.56 -11.05
C ASP A 51 -8.32 -5.33 -9.74
N THR A 52 -8.92 -6.49 -9.80
CA THR A 52 -9.11 -7.35 -8.61
C THR A 52 -7.89 -8.20 -8.30
N SER A 53 -6.82 -8.07 -9.06
CA SER A 53 -5.61 -8.86 -8.85
C SER A 53 -4.52 -8.13 -8.06
N ILE A 54 -4.82 -6.97 -7.51
CA ILE A 54 -3.91 -6.28 -6.60
C ILE A 54 -3.80 -7.07 -5.30
N ASP A 55 -2.59 -7.39 -4.90
CA ASP A 55 -2.32 -8.22 -3.73
C ASP A 55 -2.11 -7.42 -2.45
N ILE A 56 -1.58 -6.21 -2.55
CA ILE A 56 -1.26 -5.39 -1.39
C ILE A 56 -1.23 -3.91 -1.78
N VAL A 57 -1.59 -3.04 -0.84
CA VAL A 57 -1.58 -1.58 -1.02
C VAL A 57 -0.56 -0.97 -0.06
N LEU A 58 0.29 -0.10 -0.61
CA LEU A 58 1.18 0.76 0.16
C LEU A 58 0.59 2.16 0.09
N LEU A 59 0.26 2.74 1.24
CA LEU A 59 -0.62 3.90 1.30
C LEU A 59 0.01 5.04 2.08
N ASP A 60 0.20 6.20 1.43
CA ASP A 60 0.51 7.43 2.14
C ASP A 60 -0.78 8.00 2.75
N ILE A 61 -0.63 8.80 3.80
CA ILE A 61 -1.76 9.38 4.52
C ILE A 61 -2.15 10.75 3.99
N ILE A 62 -1.17 11.61 3.76
CA ILE A 62 -1.44 13.02 3.41
C ILE A 62 -1.39 13.17 1.91
N MET A 63 -2.57 13.28 1.30
CA MET A 63 -2.72 13.39 -0.14
C MET A 63 -3.90 14.32 -0.45
N PRO A 64 -3.87 15.00 -1.60
CA PRO A 64 -5.02 15.82 -2.01
C PRO A 64 -6.20 14.96 -2.43
N ILE A 65 -7.36 15.56 -2.51
CA ILE A 65 -8.63 14.97 -2.99
C ILE A 65 -9.18 13.95 -2.01
N MET A 66 -8.46 12.84 -1.79
CA MET A 66 -8.80 11.86 -0.76
C MET A 66 -7.51 11.36 -0.14
N GLY A 67 -7.35 11.56 1.16
CA GLY A 67 -6.20 11.10 1.91
C GLY A 67 -6.31 9.63 2.30
N GLY A 68 -5.26 9.14 2.97
CA GLY A 68 -5.16 7.72 3.32
C GLY A 68 -6.19 7.25 4.33
N ILE A 69 -6.53 8.07 5.33
CA ILE A 69 -7.51 7.68 6.34
C ILE A 69 -8.89 7.51 5.70
N ASP A 70 -9.30 8.45 4.86
CA ASP A 70 -10.59 8.35 4.16
C ASP A 70 -10.60 7.16 3.19
N PHE A 71 -9.48 6.91 2.52
CA PHE A 71 -9.35 5.72 1.67
C PHE A 71 -9.56 4.44 2.49
N LEU A 72 -8.93 4.34 3.67
CA LEU A 72 -9.09 3.17 4.54
C LEU A 72 -10.54 2.94 4.91
N LYS A 73 -11.25 4.01 5.28
CA LYS A 73 -12.66 3.90 5.65
C LYS A 73 -13.49 3.32 4.51
N VAL A 74 -13.29 3.82 3.31
CA VAL A 74 -14.03 3.35 2.14
C VAL A 74 -13.64 1.91 1.79
N ALA A 75 -12.35 1.63 1.75
CA ALA A 75 -11.87 0.31 1.36
C ALA A 75 -12.35 -0.79 2.32
N ARG A 76 -12.32 -0.52 3.62
CA ARG A 76 -12.74 -1.51 4.62
C ARG A 76 -14.26 -1.73 4.66
N ALA A 77 -15.03 -0.79 4.12
CA ALA A 77 -16.48 -0.95 3.98
C ALA A 77 -16.88 -1.64 2.67
N ASP A 78 -15.95 -1.84 1.75
CA ASP A 78 -16.21 -2.40 0.43
C ASP A 78 -15.96 -3.92 0.43
N GLU A 79 -16.92 -4.70 -0.08
CA GLU A 79 -16.81 -6.15 -0.08
C GLU A 79 -15.63 -6.68 -0.87
N GLN A 80 -15.23 -6.00 -1.93
CA GLN A 80 -14.10 -6.43 -2.76
C GLN A 80 -12.75 -6.04 -2.17
N MET A 81 -12.70 -4.98 -1.39
CA MET A 81 -11.44 -4.37 -0.92
C MET A 81 -11.14 -4.65 0.54
N LYS A 82 -12.14 -5.02 1.33
CA LYS A 82 -12.00 -5.09 2.79
C LYS A 82 -10.94 -6.08 3.27
N SER A 83 -10.53 -7.03 2.44
CA SER A 83 -9.54 -8.04 2.81
C SER A 83 -8.15 -7.77 2.25
N ILE A 84 -7.97 -6.73 1.44
CA ILE A 84 -6.66 -6.44 0.85
C ILE A 84 -5.71 -5.92 1.93
N PRO A 85 -4.52 -6.52 2.09
CA PRO A 85 -3.54 -5.99 3.03
C PRO A 85 -3.13 -4.56 2.67
N ILE A 86 -3.08 -3.69 3.67
CA ILE A 86 -2.69 -2.30 3.48
C ILE A 86 -1.62 -1.94 4.51
N ILE A 87 -0.47 -1.47 4.03
CA ILE A 87 0.60 -0.93 4.86
C ILE A 87 0.62 0.59 4.67
N VAL A 88 0.51 1.32 5.77
CA VAL A 88 0.56 2.78 5.75
C VAL A 88 2.01 3.24 5.83
N LEU A 89 2.40 4.16 4.95
CA LEU A 89 3.73 4.75 4.89
C LEU A 89 3.57 6.26 5.10
N THR A 90 4.13 6.81 6.19
CA THR A 90 3.96 8.25 6.47
C THR A 90 5.14 8.80 7.26
N THR A 91 5.33 10.13 7.21
CA THR A 91 6.30 10.82 8.05
C THR A 91 5.76 11.12 9.44
N ASP A 92 4.43 11.04 9.63
CA ASP A 92 3.77 11.40 10.88
C ASP A 92 3.41 10.16 11.69
N GLU A 93 4.24 9.84 12.67
CA GLU A 93 4.02 8.67 13.52
C GLU A 93 2.82 8.83 14.45
N THR A 94 2.34 10.05 14.67
CA THR A 94 1.17 10.27 15.53
C THR A 94 -0.11 9.73 14.90
N ILE A 95 -0.15 9.54 13.57
CA ILE A 95 -1.29 9.00 12.86
C ILE A 95 -1.42 7.47 12.98
N ARG A 96 -0.41 6.82 13.55
CA ARG A 96 -0.34 5.35 13.57
C ARG A 96 -1.57 4.69 14.18
N ALA A 97 -1.96 5.15 15.37
CA ALA A 97 -3.10 4.55 16.07
C ALA A 97 -4.38 4.70 15.26
N GLU A 98 -4.61 5.87 14.67
CA GLU A 98 -5.78 6.11 13.85
C GLU A 98 -5.78 5.22 12.60
N ALA A 99 -4.65 5.13 11.91
CA ALA A 99 -4.54 4.32 10.70
C ALA A 99 -4.83 2.85 11.00
N LEU A 100 -4.24 2.32 12.06
CA LEU A 100 -4.49 0.93 12.45
C LEU A 100 -5.93 0.71 12.87
N ASN A 101 -6.51 1.67 13.58
CA ASN A 101 -7.91 1.60 14.00
C ASN A 101 -8.88 1.63 12.81
N GLU A 102 -8.53 2.35 11.74
CA GLU A 102 -9.34 2.39 10.53
C GLU A 102 -9.09 1.23 9.58
N GLY A 103 -8.24 0.29 9.96
CA GLY A 103 -8.11 -0.96 9.23
C GLY A 103 -6.80 -1.18 8.49
N ALA A 104 -5.77 -0.37 8.71
CA ALA A 104 -4.45 -0.67 8.18
C ALA A 104 -3.90 -1.92 8.84
N ASN A 105 -3.21 -2.74 8.07
CA ASN A 105 -2.61 -3.98 8.59
C ASN A 105 -1.27 -3.71 9.26
N ASP A 106 -0.56 -2.69 8.80
CA ASP A 106 0.74 -2.35 9.36
C ASP A 106 1.09 -0.90 9.01
N PHE A 107 2.22 -0.45 9.51
CA PHE A 107 2.62 0.95 9.46
C PHE A 107 4.14 1.04 9.39
N LEU A 108 4.65 1.92 8.54
CA LEU A 108 6.08 2.25 8.47
C LEU A 108 6.25 3.75 8.43
N THR A 109 7.22 4.25 9.19
CA THR A 109 7.56 5.68 9.22
C THR A 109 8.60 5.97 8.15
N LYS A 110 8.37 7.01 7.34
CA LYS A 110 9.35 7.46 6.35
C LYS A 110 10.54 8.12 7.04
N PRO A 111 11.75 8.01 6.52
CA PRO A 111 12.12 7.38 5.23
C PRO A 111 12.08 5.85 5.32
N ILE A 112 11.55 5.25 4.26
CA ILE A 112 11.36 3.80 4.20
C ILE A 112 12.67 3.14 3.79
N ARG A 113 13.04 2.07 4.51
CA ARG A 113 14.18 1.24 4.13
C ARG A 113 13.68 0.01 3.37
N GLU A 114 14.42 -0.38 2.36
CA GLU A 114 14.08 -1.54 1.54
C GLU A 114 13.85 -2.79 2.39
N LYS A 115 14.75 -3.06 3.32
CA LYS A 115 14.68 -4.20 4.22
C LYS A 115 13.37 -4.23 5.02
N ASP A 116 12.94 -3.08 5.51
CA ASP A 116 11.75 -2.99 6.34
C ASP A 116 10.47 -3.21 5.53
N ILE A 117 10.37 -2.59 4.36
CA ILE A 117 9.18 -2.73 3.53
C ILE A 117 9.05 -4.13 2.97
N VAL A 118 10.15 -4.74 2.55
CA VAL A 118 10.15 -6.12 2.05
C VAL A 118 9.74 -7.09 3.16
N SER A 119 10.25 -6.90 4.37
CA SER A 119 9.90 -7.73 5.52
C SER A 119 8.41 -7.63 5.86
N LYS A 120 7.85 -6.41 5.86
CA LYS A 120 6.42 -6.21 6.16
C LYS A 120 5.53 -6.87 5.12
N ILE A 121 5.87 -6.72 3.85
CA ILE A 121 5.10 -7.35 2.77
C ILE A 121 5.12 -8.87 2.92
N SER A 122 6.28 -9.44 3.18
CA SER A 122 6.42 -10.88 3.32
C SER A 122 5.56 -11.44 4.45
N LYS A 123 5.45 -10.72 5.57
CA LYS A 123 4.64 -11.16 6.70
C LYS A 123 3.15 -11.18 6.41
N LEU A 124 2.68 -10.26 5.58
CA LEU A 124 1.25 -10.13 5.30
C LEU A 124 0.74 -11.11 4.26
N ILE A 125 1.64 -11.70 3.50
CA ILE A 125 1.27 -12.51 2.33
C ILE A 125 1.51 -14.00 2.53
N VAL A 126 2.16 -14.35 3.60
CA VAL A 126 2.40 -15.76 3.93
C VAL A 126 1.10 -16.47 4.29
#